data_8ff6fe6249da64bb8b48b0f56a9795f3
#
_entry.id   8ff6fe6249da64bb8b48b0f56a9795f3
#
_cell.length_a   1.000
_cell.length_b   1.000
_cell.length_c   1.000
_cell.angle_alpha   90.00
_cell.angle_beta   90.00
_cell.angle_gamma   90.00
#
_symmetry.space_group_name_H-M   'P 1'
#
loop_
_entity.id
_entity.type
_entity.pdbx_description
1 polymer ?
#
loop_
_entity_poly.entity_id
_entity_poly.type
_entity_poly.pdbx_seq_one_letter_code
_entity_poly.pdbx_strand_id
1 'polypeptide(L)'
;KPIHPNDHVNLSQSSNDTFPTIMHLAINELSIKSLIPNLKNLLKEFDKKRKVFKRIIKIGRTHTQDATPITLGDEFSAFYTQLHNCLKRIEISRSELKYLAQGGTAVGSGINAPNNFDKIFCKYLNKLTKDKYKPSQNKFEALSSHDPLINFSNSLKTLSTSLLKIINDIRFLSSGPRSGLGELILPANEPGSSIMPGKINPTQIEALSMVCVQIIGNSTTVDLAGSNGHFQLNAYKPVIAYNIIQSVNLLSDSIKSFNDNCLKGLKANKEIINNHLNNSLMLVTALNKSIGYDNAAKIAKKAFNENLTLKEAA
;
A
#
# COMPACT_ATOMS: atom_id res chain seq x y z
N LYS A 1 -19.57 -12.51 46.53
CA LYS A 1 -19.95 -12.68 45.10
C LYS A 1 -19.62 -14.11 44.68
N PRO A 2 -20.50 -14.81 43.94
CA PRO A 2 -20.24 -16.22 43.55
C PRO A 2 -19.08 -16.37 42.57
N ILE A 3 -18.69 -15.29 41.85
CA ILE A 3 -17.54 -15.28 40.91
C ILE A 3 -16.60 -14.15 41.33
N HIS A 4 -15.31 -14.49 41.50
CA HIS A 4 -14.25 -13.56 41.80
C HIS A 4 -13.44 -13.22 40.53
N PRO A 5 -13.12 -11.92 40.26
CA PRO A 5 -12.40 -11.53 39.05
C PRO A 5 -11.05 -12.22 38.89
N ASN A 6 -10.24 -12.28 39.93
CA ASN A 6 -8.88 -12.83 39.85
C ASN A 6 -8.81 -14.34 40.03
N ASP A 7 -9.66 -14.91 40.93
CA ASP A 7 -9.61 -16.32 41.26
C ASP A 7 -10.34 -17.20 40.22
N HIS A 8 -11.24 -16.61 39.42
CA HIS A 8 -12.04 -17.33 38.43
C HIS A 8 -11.85 -16.80 37.02
N VAL A 9 -12.10 -15.49 36.77
CA VAL A 9 -12.12 -14.94 35.40
C VAL A 9 -10.70 -14.80 34.84
N ASN A 10 -9.80 -14.20 35.62
CA ASN A 10 -8.41 -13.92 35.21
C ASN A 10 -7.42 -15.02 35.65
N LEU A 11 -7.93 -16.16 36.09
CA LEU A 11 -7.09 -17.29 36.51
C LEU A 11 -6.09 -17.65 35.39
N SER A 12 -4.83 -17.80 35.75
CA SER A 12 -3.73 -18.16 34.83
C SER A 12 -3.41 -17.10 33.76
N GLN A 13 -3.84 -15.86 33.95
CA GLN A 13 -3.64 -14.75 33.02
C GLN A 13 -3.01 -13.53 33.70
N SER A 14 -2.35 -12.71 32.91
CA SER A 14 -1.87 -11.38 33.24
C SER A 14 -2.23 -10.42 32.13
N SER A 15 -2.37 -9.13 32.40
CA SER A 15 -2.40 -8.13 31.34
C SER A 15 -1.14 -8.15 30.47
N ASN A 16 -0.02 -8.65 31.02
CA ASN A 16 1.27 -8.71 30.34
C ASN A 16 1.30 -9.70 29.17
N ASP A 17 0.61 -10.84 29.28
CA ASP A 17 0.49 -11.83 28.19
C ASP A 17 -0.82 -11.70 27.40
N THR A 18 -1.91 -11.29 28.04
CA THR A 18 -3.23 -11.18 27.38
C THR A 18 -3.31 -9.98 26.45
N PHE A 19 -2.78 -8.81 26.84
CA PHE A 19 -2.85 -7.62 26.00
C PHE A 19 -2.11 -7.77 24.66
N PRO A 20 -0.84 -8.23 24.61
CA PRO A 20 -0.16 -8.49 23.33
C PRO A 20 -0.87 -9.58 22.52
N THR A 21 -1.42 -10.61 23.16
CA THR A 21 -2.25 -11.60 22.49
C THR A 21 -3.44 -10.95 21.75
N ILE A 22 -4.19 -10.06 22.43
CA ILE A 22 -5.32 -9.34 21.81
C ILE A 22 -4.86 -8.38 20.70
N MET A 23 -3.70 -7.73 20.83
CA MET A 23 -3.14 -6.89 19.76
C MET A 23 -2.93 -7.71 18.48
N HIS A 24 -2.30 -8.88 18.59
CA HIS A 24 -2.08 -9.79 17.46
C HIS A 24 -3.40 -10.24 16.84
N LEU A 25 -4.37 -10.63 17.66
CA LEU A 25 -5.70 -11.07 17.20
C LEU A 25 -6.44 -9.96 16.45
N ALA A 26 -6.55 -8.78 17.06
CA ALA A 26 -7.30 -7.66 16.49
C ALA A 26 -6.73 -7.22 15.14
N ILE A 27 -5.41 -7.06 15.06
CA ILE A 27 -4.73 -6.61 13.84
C ILE A 27 -4.83 -7.68 12.74
N ASN A 28 -4.65 -8.97 13.08
CA ASN A 28 -4.80 -10.07 12.13
C ASN A 28 -6.23 -10.15 11.59
N GLU A 29 -7.25 -10.09 12.44
CA GLU A 29 -8.66 -10.12 12.08
C GLU A 29 -9.07 -8.96 11.16
N LEU A 30 -8.68 -7.72 11.51
CA LEU A 30 -8.94 -6.53 10.69
C LEU A 30 -8.28 -6.66 9.31
N SER A 31 -7.04 -7.17 9.29
CA SER A 31 -6.32 -7.36 8.04
C SER A 31 -7.01 -8.35 7.10
N ILE A 32 -7.50 -9.47 7.62
CA ILE A 32 -8.20 -10.51 6.84
C ILE A 32 -9.58 -10.03 6.39
N LYS A 33 -10.31 -9.34 7.27
CA LYS A 33 -11.71 -8.98 7.02
C LYS A 33 -11.87 -7.76 6.11
N SER A 34 -10.91 -6.84 6.13
CA SER A 34 -11.03 -5.55 5.43
C SER A 34 -9.87 -5.24 4.48
N LEU A 35 -8.64 -5.10 4.98
CA LEU A 35 -7.52 -4.60 4.18
C LEU A 35 -7.17 -5.53 3.00
N ILE A 36 -6.95 -6.81 3.26
CA ILE A 36 -6.53 -7.77 2.23
C ILE A 36 -7.58 -7.94 1.14
N PRO A 37 -8.88 -8.07 1.43
CA PRO A 37 -9.92 -8.10 0.40
C PRO A 37 -9.95 -6.83 -0.46
N ASN A 38 -9.85 -5.64 0.15
CA ASN A 38 -9.87 -4.39 -0.58
C ASN A 38 -8.61 -4.21 -1.45
N LEU A 39 -7.44 -4.60 -0.95
CA LEU A 39 -6.21 -4.60 -1.74
C LEU A 39 -6.25 -5.60 -2.90
N LYS A 40 -6.84 -6.77 -2.70
CA LYS A 40 -7.06 -7.76 -3.78
C LYS A 40 -8.04 -7.24 -4.83
N ASN A 41 -9.08 -6.50 -4.44
CA ASN A 41 -10.01 -5.87 -5.38
C ASN A 41 -9.32 -4.74 -6.18
N LEU A 42 -8.49 -3.93 -5.54
CA LEU A 42 -7.66 -2.92 -6.20
C LEU A 42 -6.74 -3.58 -7.25
N LEU A 43 -6.05 -4.67 -6.88
CA LEU A 43 -5.20 -5.42 -7.79
C LEU A 43 -5.96 -5.96 -9.01
N LYS A 44 -7.19 -6.48 -8.82
CA LYS A 44 -8.03 -6.94 -9.94
C LYS A 44 -8.32 -5.80 -10.93
N GLU A 45 -8.59 -4.59 -10.44
CA GLU A 45 -8.87 -3.46 -11.32
C GLU A 45 -7.61 -2.97 -12.04
N PHE A 46 -6.44 -2.92 -11.37
CA PHE A 46 -5.16 -2.65 -12.06
C PHE A 46 -4.84 -3.72 -13.11
N ASP A 47 -5.09 -5.00 -12.84
CA ASP A 47 -4.93 -6.07 -13.83
C ASP A 47 -5.84 -5.88 -15.05
N LYS A 48 -7.07 -5.44 -14.85
CA LYS A 48 -7.99 -5.10 -15.92
C LYS A 48 -7.50 -3.90 -16.73
N LYS A 49 -7.06 -2.81 -16.05
CA LYS A 49 -6.56 -1.60 -16.71
C LYS A 49 -5.32 -1.89 -17.57
N ARG A 50 -4.31 -2.61 -17.05
CA ARG A 50 -3.12 -2.97 -17.84
C ARG A 50 -3.45 -3.77 -19.09
N LYS A 51 -4.49 -4.63 -19.06
CA LYS A 51 -4.96 -5.39 -20.22
C LYS A 51 -5.68 -4.52 -21.24
N VAL A 52 -6.57 -3.65 -20.78
CA VAL A 52 -7.33 -2.71 -21.62
C VAL A 52 -6.38 -1.71 -22.31
N PHE A 53 -5.35 -1.27 -21.63
CA PHE A 53 -4.40 -0.26 -22.10
C PHE A 53 -3.20 -0.85 -22.89
N LYS A 54 -3.12 -2.17 -23.04
CA LYS A 54 -1.99 -2.89 -23.64
C LYS A 54 -1.60 -2.42 -25.05
N ARG A 55 -2.56 -1.90 -25.82
CA ARG A 55 -2.33 -1.46 -27.20
C ARG A 55 -2.25 0.05 -27.36
N ILE A 56 -2.25 0.81 -26.29
CA ILE A 56 -2.17 2.28 -26.32
C ILE A 56 -0.70 2.65 -26.18
N ILE A 57 -0.07 3.01 -27.30
CA ILE A 57 1.33 3.47 -27.33
C ILE A 57 1.38 4.92 -26.84
N LYS A 58 2.29 5.24 -25.97
CA LYS A 58 2.53 6.57 -25.42
C LYS A 58 4.03 6.86 -25.28
N ILE A 59 4.37 8.11 -25.03
CA ILE A 59 5.74 8.46 -24.64
C ILE A 59 5.99 7.99 -23.21
N GLY A 60 7.08 7.22 -23.01
CA GLY A 60 7.66 6.99 -21.71
C GLY A 60 8.35 8.27 -21.21
N ARG A 61 8.51 8.42 -19.90
CA ARG A 61 9.22 9.58 -19.29
C ARG A 61 10.19 9.11 -18.22
N THR A 62 11.40 9.67 -18.28
CA THR A 62 12.41 9.57 -17.20
C THR A 62 12.85 10.99 -16.86
N HIS A 63 13.07 11.29 -15.58
CA HIS A 63 13.36 12.66 -15.12
C HIS A 63 12.27 13.67 -15.53
N THR A 64 11.02 13.23 -15.73
CA THR A 64 9.91 14.00 -16.31
C THR A 64 10.13 14.49 -17.74
N GLN A 65 11.20 14.04 -18.40
CA GLN A 65 11.52 14.33 -19.78
C GLN A 65 11.06 13.18 -20.70
N ASP A 66 10.81 13.51 -21.97
CA ASP A 66 10.42 12.52 -22.97
C ASP A 66 11.49 11.43 -23.13
N ALA A 67 11.04 10.19 -23.17
CA ALA A 67 11.87 9.01 -23.37
C ALA A 67 11.31 8.13 -24.51
N THR A 68 11.81 6.91 -24.61
CA THR A 68 11.34 5.96 -25.63
C THR A 68 9.87 5.59 -25.43
N PRO A 69 9.14 5.25 -26.51
CA PRO A 69 7.76 4.80 -26.42
C PRO A 69 7.59 3.53 -25.59
N ILE A 70 6.49 3.50 -24.84
CA ILE A 70 5.98 2.34 -24.11
C ILE A 70 4.49 2.19 -24.39
N THR A 71 3.85 1.15 -23.89
CA THR A 71 2.39 1.13 -23.84
C THR A 71 1.90 1.65 -22.49
N LEU A 72 0.72 2.29 -22.46
CA LEU A 72 0.07 2.63 -21.19
C LEU A 72 -0.20 1.37 -20.36
N GLY A 73 -0.40 0.22 -21.02
CA GLY A 73 -0.52 -1.08 -20.35
C GLY A 73 0.76 -1.50 -19.63
N ASP A 74 1.96 -1.20 -20.16
CA ASP A 74 3.23 -1.48 -19.50
C ASP A 74 3.39 -0.63 -18.23
N GLU A 75 3.03 0.65 -18.29
CA GLU A 75 3.01 1.55 -17.14
C GLU A 75 2.09 1.02 -16.03
N PHE A 76 0.85 0.64 -16.36
CA PHE A 76 -0.08 0.03 -15.41
C PHE A 76 0.36 -1.37 -14.93
N SER A 77 1.14 -2.10 -15.72
CA SER A 77 1.70 -3.39 -15.29
C SER A 77 2.74 -3.23 -14.19
N ALA A 78 3.52 -2.15 -14.22
CA ALA A 78 4.44 -1.80 -13.15
C ALA A 78 3.70 -1.49 -11.84
N PHE A 79 2.61 -0.72 -11.90
CA PHE A 79 1.75 -0.43 -10.74
C PHE A 79 1.15 -1.71 -10.15
N TYR A 80 0.60 -2.59 -11.00
CA TYR A 80 0.08 -3.89 -10.58
C TYR A 80 1.15 -4.72 -9.85
N THR A 81 2.34 -4.85 -10.44
CA THR A 81 3.43 -5.66 -9.88
C THR A 81 3.90 -5.12 -8.54
N GLN A 82 4.03 -3.79 -8.41
CA GLN A 82 4.43 -3.14 -7.17
C GLN A 82 3.45 -3.42 -6.04
N LEU A 83 2.14 -3.28 -6.29
CA LEU A 83 1.09 -3.57 -5.30
C LEU A 83 0.97 -5.07 -4.99
N HIS A 84 1.14 -5.94 -5.99
CA HIS A 84 1.14 -7.39 -5.78
C HIS A 84 2.27 -7.82 -4.83
N ASN A 85 3.45 -7.23 -4.98
CA ASN A 85 4.57 -7.48 -4.08
C ASN A 85 4.32 -6.91 -2.67
N CYS A 86 3.59 -5.79 -2.54
CA CYS A 86 3.18 -5.28 -1.23
C CYS A 86 2.19 -6.23 -0.54
N LEU A 87 1.22 -6.79 -1.26
CA LEU A 87 0.31 -7.80 -0.71
C LEU A 87 1.08 -9.01 -0.16
N LYS A 88 2.08 -9.52 -0.90
CA LYS A 88 2.93 -10.62 -0.43
C LYS A 88 3.66 -10.28 0.87
N ARG A 89 4.24 -9.08 0.98
CA ARG A 89 4.91 -8.62 2.21
C ARG A 89 3.96 -8.55 3.39
N ILE A 90 2.75 -8.06 3.19
CA ILE A 90 1.71 -8.02 4.22
C ILE A 90 1.32 -9.43 4.65
N GLU A 91 1.13 -10.36 3.73
CA GLU A 91 0.78 -11.75 4.06
C GLU A 91 1.90 -12.46 4.83
N ILE A 92 3.18 -12.19 4.49
CA ILE A 92 4.34 -12.73 5.21
C ILE A 92 4.41 -12.17 6.63
N SER A 93 4.42 -10.84 6.79
CA SER A 93 4.52 -10.21 8.11
C SER A 93 3.32 -10.54 9.00
N ARG A 94 2.12 -10.64 8.42
CA ARG A 94 0.91 -11.09 9.13
C ARG A 94 1.05 -12.52 9.68
N SER A 95 1.81 -13.39 9.03
CA SER A 95 1.99 -14.77 9.51
C SER A 95 2.65 -14.84 10.88
N GLU A 96 3.47 -13.86 11.24
CA GLU A 96 4.14 -13.73 12.53
C GLU A 96 3.16 -13.38 13.66
N LEU A 97 2.07 -12.66 13.35
CA LEU A 97 1.01 -12.31 14.31
C LEU A 97 0.25 -13.54 14.83
N LYS A 98 0.48 -14.72 14.25
CA LYS A 98 -0.16 -15.96 14.70
C LYS A 98 0.52 -16.60 15.91
N TYR A 99 1.67 -16.09 16.33
CA TYR A 99 2.36 -16.56 17.54
C TYR A 99 1.98 -15.68 18.73
N LEU A 100 1.40 -16.30 19.77
CA LEU A 100 0.74 -15.59 20.86
C LEU A 100 1.52 -15.70 22.18
N ALA A 101 1.53 -14.61 22.92
CA ALA A 101 2.15 -14.51 24.25
C ALA A 101 1.37 -15.22 25.35
N GLN A 102 0.08 -15.55 25.13
CA GLN A 102 -0.81 -16.11 26.12
C GLN A 102 -0.21 -17.35 26.77
N GLY A 103 -0.30 -17.40 28.10
CA GLY A 103 0.30 -18.43 28.95
C GLY A 103 1.67 -18.06 29.49
N GLY A 104 2.23 -16.91 29.11
CA GLY A 104 3.46 -16.37 29.71
C GLY A 104 3.27 -15.79 31.09
N THR A 105 2.02 -15.45 31.42
CA THR A 105 1.60 -14.81 32.66
C THR A 105 2.35 -13.49 32.93
N ALA A 106 2.95 -13.29 34.09
CA ALA A 106 3.51 -12.01 34.50
C ALA A 106 4.79 -11.61 33.73
N VAL A 107 5.72 -12.56 33.51
CA VAL A 107 7.07 -12.28 32.98
C VAL A 107 7.50 -13.24 31.85
N GLY A 108 6.67 -14.19 31.49
CA GLY A 108 6.99 -15.19 30.44
C GLY A 108 7.23 -16.61 30.97
N SER A 109 7.34 -16.77 32.30
CA SER A 109 7.60 -18.08 32.94
C SER A 109 6.37 -19.00 33.01
N GLY A 110 5.16 -18.44 32.82
CA GLY A 110 3.92 -19.21 32.96
C GLY A 110 3.59 -19.57 34.41
N ILE A 111 4.08 -18.80 35.38
CA ILE A 111 3.80 -19.05 36.81
C ILE A 111 2.29 -19.10 37.07
N ASN A 112 1.84 -20.11 37.85
CA ASN A 112 0.45 -20.37 38.19
C ASN A 112 -0.47 -20.72 37.00
N ALA A 113 0.06 -20.92 35.80
CA ALA A 113 -0.70 -21.47 34.69
C ALA A 113 -0.68 -23.01 34.71
N PRO A 114 -1.80 -23.68 34.39
CA PRO A 114 -1.80 -25.14 34.24
C PRO A 114 -0.92 -25.58 33.08
N ASN A 115 -0.44 -26.81 33.16
CA ASN A 115 0.33 -27.40 32.07
C ASN A 115 -0.43 -27.36 30.75
N ASN A 116 0.27 -26.94 29.67
CA ASN A 116 -0.29 -26.78 28.33
C ASN A 116 -1.43 -25.74 28.20
N PHE A 117 -1.59 -24.82 29.13
CA PHE A 117 -2.61 -23.79 29.06
C PHE A 117 -2.56 -23.03 27.73
N ASP A 118 -1.39 -22.62 27.27
CA ASP A 118 -1.13 -21.91 26.02
C ASP A 118 -1.58 -22.71 24.78
N LYS A 119 -1.30 -24.00 24.74
CA LYS A 119 -1.70 -24.89 23.64
C LYS A 119 -3.21 -25.09 23.60
N ILE A 120 -3.82 -25.29 24.78
CA ILE A 120 -5.27 -25.47 24.93
C ILE A 120 -5.98 -24.16 24.56
N PHE A 121 -5.49 -23.02 25.00
CA PHE A 121 -5.99 -21.71 24.61
C PHE A 121 -5.99 -21.55 23.08
N CYS A 122 -4.86 -21.76 22.42
CA CYS A 122 -4.77 -21.68 20.96
C CYS A 122 -5.70 -22.68 20.25
N LYS A 123 -5.88 -23.89 20.81
CA LYS A 123 -6.81 -24.89 20.25
C LYS A 123 -8.26 -24.36 20.23
N TYR A 124 -8.73 -23.77 21.33
CA TYR A 124 -10.08 -23.19 21.40
C TYR A 124 -10.20 -21.92 20.55
N LEU A 125 -9.21 -21.04 20.59
CA LEU A 125 -9.16 -19.85 19.75
C LEU A 125 -9.26 -20.17 18.26
N ASN A 126 -8.53 -21.20 17.81
CA ASN A 126 -8.54 -21.62 16.41
C ASN A 126 -9.92 -22.17 15.96
N LYS A 127 -10.68 -22.79 16.87
CA LYS A 127 -12.07 -23.21 16.60
C LYS A 127 -12.98 -21.99 16.41
N LEU A 128 -12.80 -20.95 17.20
CA LEU A 128 -13.62 -19.72 17.16
C LEU A 128 -13.29 -18.87 15.93
N THR A 129 -12.01 -18.66 15.64
CA THR A 129 -11.54 -17.76 14.58
C THR A 129 -11.42 -18.44 13.22
N LYS A 130 -11.39 -19.76 13.18
CA LYS A 130 -11.06 -20.58 11.99
C LYS A 130 -9.66 -20.27 11.42
N ASP A 131 -8.76 -19.76 12.23
CA ASP A 131 -7.36 -19.49 11.89
C ASP A 131 -6.41 -20.49 12.59
N LYS A 132 -5.09 -20.31 12.46
CA LYS A 132 -4.04 -21.24 12.94
C LYS A 132 -3.08 -20.52 13.89
N TYR A 133 -3.57 -20.02 15.01
CA TYR A 133 -2.74 -19.46 16.07
C TYR A 133 -1.97 -20.54 16.81
N LYS A 134 -0.78 -20.19 17.29
CA LYS A 134 0.13 -21.05 18.03
C LYS A 134 0.70 -20.30 19.23
N PRO A 135 1.09 -21.00 20.31
CA PRO A 135 1.86 -20.36 21.35
C PRO A 135 3.19 -19.85 20.80
N SER A 136 3.65 -18.67 21.25
CA SER A 136 5.03 -18.23 21.01
C SER A 136 6.01 -19.25 21.58
N GLN A 137 7.11 -19.46 20.86
CA GLN A 137 8.19 -20.37 21.32
C GLN A 137 8.91 -19.81 22.54
N ASN A 138 9.05 -18.50 22.63
CA ASN A 138 9.65 -17.79 23.75
C ASN A 138 8.68 -16.73 24.26
N LYS A 139 8.06 -16.97 25.42
CA LYS A 139 7.10 -16.06 26.01
C LYS A 139 7.77 -14.87 26.71
N PHE A 140 9.04 -14.99 27.10
CA PHE A 140 9.80 -13.86 27.64
C PHE A 140 9.97 -12.77 26.57
N GLU A 141 10.32 -13.18 25.35
CA GLU A 141 10.39 -12.30 24.18
C GLU A 141 9.01 -11.74 23.84
N ALA A 142 7.98 -12.56 23.74
CA ALA A 142 6.63 -12.17 23.32
C ALA A 142 5.94 -11.16 24.28
N LEU A 143 6.39 -11.04 25.54
CA LEU A 143 5.92 -10.05 26.50
C LEU A 143 6.72 -8.73 26.42
N SER A 144 8.01 -8.84 26.14
CA SER A 144 8.95 -7.72 26.23
C SER A 144 9.27 -7.05 24.89
N SER A 145 9.01 -7.74 23.78
CA SER A 145 9.23 -7.25 22.41
C SER A 145 7.96 -7.38 21.58
N HIS A 146 7.82 -6.48 20.59
CA HIS A 146 6.67 -6.47 19.69
C HIS A 146 7.09 -6.46 18.22
N ASP A 147 8.21 -7.10 17.90
CA ASP A 147 8.83 -7.14 16.57
C ASP A 147 7.86 -7.61 15.46
N PRO A 148 7.00 -8.62 15.65
CA PRO A 148 5.99 -8.99 14.67
C PRO A 148 5.01 -7.86 14.33
N LEU A 149 4.65 -7.03 15.30
CA LEU A 149 3.77 -5.87 15.10
C LEU A 149 4.50 -4.74 14.37
N ILE A 150 5.77 -4.51 14.71
CA ILE A 150 6.63 -3.53 14.02
C ILE A 150 6.82 -3.95 12.56
N ASN A 151 7.15 -5.21 12.30
CA ASN A 151 7.32 -5.75 10.95
C ASN A 151 6.02 -5.63 10.13
N PHE A 152 4.87 -5.93 10.72
CA PHE A 152 3.58 -5.74 10.08
C PHE A 152 3.32 -4.25 9.75
N SER A 153 3.56 -3.33 10.70
CA SER A 153 3.44 -1.88 10.50
C SER A 153 4.34 -1.39 9.37
N ASN A 154 5.58 -1.86 9.30
CA ASN A 154 6.52 -1.52 8.23
C ASN A 154 6.08 -2.06 6.86
N SER A 155 5.35 -3.17 6.82
CA SER A 155 4.74 -3.66 5.57
C SER A 155 3.61 -2.73 5.09
N LEU A 156 2.83 -2.13 6.00
CA LEU A 156 1.83 -1.10 5.67
C LEU A 156 2.48 0.20 5.20
N LYS A 157 3.59 0.62 5.82
CA LYS A 157 4.40 1.76 5.39
C LYS A 157 4.91 1.56 3.95
N THR A 158 5.42 0.37 3.64
CA THR A 158 5.87 0.03 2.28
C THR A 158 4.72 0.09 1.28
N LEU A 159 3.52 -0.42 1.63
CA LEU A 159 2.33 -0.28 0.81
C LEU A 159 1.97 1.20 0.57
N SER A 160 2.00 2.02 1.63
CA SER A 160 1.69 3.46 1.55
C SER A 160 2.67 4.20 0.65
N THR A 161 3.97 3.92 0.76
CA THR A 161 5.00 4.49 -0.12
C THR A 161 4.77 4.11 -1.59
N SER A 162 4.41 2.85 -1.84
CA SER A 162 4.08 2.36 -3.19
C SER A 162 2.84 3.02 -3.75
N LEU A 163 1.78 3.15 -2.94
CA LEU A 163 0.55 3.84 -3.33
C LEU A 163 0.82 5.32 -3.65
N LEU A 164 1.61 6.03 -2.83
CA LEU A 164 1.96 7.44 -3.09
C LEU A 164 2.61 7.61 -4.47
N LYS A 165 3.58 6.76 -4.82
CA LYS A 165 4.21 6.80 -6.14
C LYS A 165 3.17 6.59 -7.25
N ILE A 166 2.34 5.57 -7.15
CA ILE A 166 1.35 5.19 -8.17
C ILE A 166 0.30 6.30 -8.36
N ILE A 167 -0.27 6.79 -7.26
CA ILE A 167 -1.31 7.82 -7.35
C ILE A 167 -0.77 9.18 -7.78
N ASN A 168 0.50 9.51 -7.46
CA ASN A 168 1.13 10.73 -7.98
C ASN A 168 1.37 10.63 -9.49
N ASP A 169 1.78 9.49 -10.03
CA ASP A 169 1.87 9.31 -11.48
C ASP A 169 0.49 9.45 -12.14
N ILE A 170 -0.54 8.78 -11.61
CA ILE A 170 -1.90 8.89 -12.14
C ILE A 170 -2.40 10.34 -12.08
N ARG A 171 -2.13 11.05 -10.96
CA ARG A 171 -2.48 12.46 -10.79
C ARG A 171 -1.78 13.35 -11.83
N PHE A 172 -0.49 13.14 -12.05
CA PHE A 172 0.28 13.91 -12.99
C PHE A 172 -0.14 13.63 -14.44
N LEU A 173 -0.36 12.38 -14.81
CA LEU A 173 -0.88 11.98 -16.12
C LEU A 173 -2.29 12.53 -16.41
N SER A 174 -3.09 12.80 -15.38
CA SER A 174 -4.45 13.37 -15.50
C SER A 174 -4.50 14.88 -15.34
N SER A 175 -3.35 15.55 -15.17
CA SER A 175 -3.29 17.01 -14.99
C SER A 175 -3.79 17.79 -16.19
N GLY A 176 -4.41 18.92 -15.96
CA GLY A 176 -4.93 19.81 -17.01
C GLY A 176 -6.43 20.05 -16.84
N PRO A 177 -7.25 19.82 -17.89
CA PRO A 177 -7.05 18.95 -19.06
C PRO A 177 -6.28 19.54 -20.25
N ARG A 178 -6.18 20.88 -20.38
CA ARG A 178 -5.55 21.50 -21.56
C ARG A 178 -4.14 22.02 -21.30
N SER A 179 -3.84 22.45 -20.08
CA SER A 179 -2.55 23.04 -19.68
C SER A 179 -1.69 22.07 -18.85
N GLY A 180 -1.93 20.79 -18.96
CA GLY A 180 -1.18 19.73 -18.31
C GLY A 180 -0.99 18.54 -19.24
N LEU A 181 -0.62 17.36 -18.69
CA LEU A 181 -0.38 16.17 -19.51
C LEU A 181 -1.65 15.61 -20.15
N GLY A 182 -2.76 15.56 -19.42
CA GLY A 182 -4.08 15.18 -19.95
C GLY A 182 -4.19 13.77 -20.56
N GLU A 183 -3.22 12.89 -20.30
CA GLU A 183 -3.19 11.52 -20.87
C GLU A 183 -4.22 10.58 -20.25
N LEU A 184 -4.64 10.87 -19.01
CA LEU A 184 -5.68 10.14 -18.30
C LEU A 184 -6.86 11.03 -17.99
N ILE A 185 -8.07 10.45 -18.04
CA ILE A 185 -9.32 11.12 -17.70
C ILE A 185 -9.86 10.48 -16.43
N LEU A 186 -9.97 11.29 -15.36
CA LEU A 186 -10.56 10.88 -14.09
C LEU A 186 -12.09 10.97 -14.13
N PRO A 187 -12.82 10.13 -13.39
CA PRO A 187 -14.25 10.29 -13.22
C PRO A 187 -14.56 11.57 -12.43
N ALA A 188 -15.63 12.27 -12.83
CA ALA A 188 -16.16 13.42 -12.09
C ALA A 188 -17.08 12.89 -10.97
N ASN A 189 -16.60 12.92 -9.73
CA ASN A 189 -17.36 12.42 -8.58
C ASN A 189 -18.16 13.51 -7.88
N GLU A 190 -17.73 14.78 -8.05
CA GLU A 190 -18.27 15.91 -7.31
C GLU A 190 -18.06 17.23 -8.09
N PRO A 191 -18.81 18.28 -7.78
CA PRO A 191 -18.53 19.62 -8.32
C PRO A 191 -17.13 20.07 -7.91
N GLY A 192 -16.26 20.30 -8.89
CA GLY A 192 -14.84 20.55 -8.62
C GLY A 192 -14.51 21.93 -8.06
N SER A 193 -15.35 22.92 -8.31
CA SER A 193 -15.11 24.29 -7.85
C SER A 193 -16.40 25.12 -7.95
N SER A 194 -16.65 25.97 -6.96
CA SER A 194 -17.75 26.93 -6.96
C SER A 194 -17.54 28.12 -7.92
N ILE A 195 -16.28 28.48 -8.19
CA ILE A 195 -15.92 29.64 -9.00
C ILE A 195 -15.35 29.29 -10.38
N MET A 196 -15.03 28.00 -10.62
CA MET A 196 -14.50 27.52 -11.92
C MET A 196 -15.36 26.36 -12.41
N PRO A 197 -16.46 26.67 -13.15
CA PRO A 197 -17.37 25.63 -13.63
C PRO A 197 -16.68 24.59 -14.50
N GLY A 198 -16.99 23.31 -14.28
CA GLY A 198 -16.43 22.20 -15.04
C GLY A 198 -15.02 21.74 -14.61
N LYS A 199 -14.41 22.37 -13.60
CA LYS A 199 -13.15 21.88 -13.02
C LYS A 199 -13.37 20.57 -12.26
N ILE A 200 -12.57 19.54 -12.59
CA ILE A 200 -12.59 18.25 -11.90
C ILE A 200 -11.32 18.13 -11.08
N ASN A 201 -11.46 17.95 -9.76
CA ASN A 201 -10.33 17.75 -8.86
C ASN A 201 -10.06 16.24 -8.65
N PRO A 202 -8.80 15.84 -8.46
CA PRO A 202 -8.43 14.44 -8.20
C PRO A 202 -8.62 14.06 -6.72
N THR A 203 -9.79 14.35 -6.13
CA THR A 203 -10.05 14.27 -4.67
C THR A 203 -9.83 12.90 -4.08
N GLN A 204 -10.14 11.82 -4.82
CA GLN A 204 -9.89 10.45 -4.36
C GLN A 204 -8.38 10.13 -4.27
N ILE A 205 -7.60 10.69 -5.17
CA ILE A 205 -6.13 10.58 -5.15
C ILE A 205 -5.56 11.37 -3.98
N GLU A 206 -6.07 12.57 -3.75
CA GLU A 206 -5.64 13.46 -2.66
C GLU A 206 -5.97 12.85 -1.30
N ALA A 207 -7.18 12.31 -1.12
CA ALA A 207 -7.58 11.61 0.10
C ALA A 207 -6.67 10.41 0.40
N LEU A 208 -6.43 9.54 -0.60
CA LEU A 208 -5.53 8.40 -0.42
C LEU A 208 -4.09 8.86 -0.14
N SER A 209 -3.60 9.96 -0.73
CA SER A 209 -2.27 10.48 -0.45
C SER A 209 -2.12 10.96 1.00
N MET A 210 -3.11 11.66 1.54
CA MET A 210 -3.12 12.09 2.95
C MET A 210 -3.12 10.89 3.90
N VAL A 211 -3.91 9.86 3.60
CA VAL A 211 -3.89 8.60 4.37
C VAL A 211 -2.51 7.95 4.34
N CYS A 212 -1.87 7.85 3.18
CA CYS A 212 -0.52 7.27 3.08
C CYS A 212 0.51 8.03 3.92
N VAL A 213 0.45 9.36 3.94
CA VAL A 213 1.33 10.21 4.78
C VAL A 213 1.07 9.93 6.27
N GLN A 214 -0.20 9.85 6.68
CA GLN A 214 -0.55 9.52 8.07
C GLN A 214 0.03 8.17 8.51
N ILE A 215 -0.06 7.15 7.65
CA ILE A 215 0.43 5.81 7.96
C ILE A 215 1.95 5.75 8.06
N ILE A 216 2.66 6.52 7.25
CA ILE A 216 4.12 6.65 7.38
C ILE A 216 4.48 7.23 8.75
N GLY A 217 3.75 8.24 9.23
CA GLY A 217 3.90 8.80 10.56
C GLY A 217 3.57 7.78 11.67
N ASN A 218 2.45 7.07 11.54
CA ASN A 218 2.05 6.03 12.47
C ASN A 218 3.11 4.92 12.58
N SER A 219 3.69 4.50 11.46
CA SER A 219 4.74 3.47 11.45
C SER A 219 5.99 3.94 12.19
N THR A 220 6.39 5.20 12.05
CA THR A 220 7.49 5.77 12.82
C THR A 220 7.20 5.76 14.34
N THR A 221 5.97 6.08 14.72
CA THR A 221 5.52 5.99 16.12
C THR A 221 5.61 4.55 16.64
N VAL A 222 5.21 3.56 15.82
CA VAL A 222 5.28 2.14 16.18
C VAL A 222 6.74 1.67 16.33
N ASP A 223 7.64 2.09 15.43
CA ASP A 223 9.07 1.77 15.49
C ASP A 223 9.69 2.29 16.81
N LEU A 224 9.41 3.56 17.15
CA LEU A 224 9.89 4.17 18.39
C LEU A 224 9.27 3.52 19.63
N ALA A 225 7.98 3.22 19.62
CA ALA A 225 7.31 2.53 20.73
C ALA A 225 7.84 1.10 20.92
N GLY A 226 8.14 0.41 19.81
CA GLY A 226 8.73 -0.93 19.84
C GLY A 226 10.16 -0.97 20.37
N SER A 227 10.94 0.10 20.14
CA SER A 227 12.32 0.20 20.65
C SER A 227 12.40 0.48 22.16
N ASN A 228 11.28 0.73 22.81
CA ASN A 228 11.18 1.00 24.24
C ASN A 228 10.83 -0.27 25.03
N GLY A 229 10.77 -0.11 26.34
CA GLY A 229 10.57 -1.22 27.27
C GLY A 229 11.83 -1.55 28.03
N HIS A 230 11.64 -2.21 29.18
CA HIS A 230 12.74 -2.62 30.03
C HIS A 230 12.49 -4.04 30.52
N PHE A 231 13.51 -4.88 30.46
CA PHE A 231 13.52 -6.25 30.94
C PHE A 231 12.37 -7.08 30.31
N GLN A 232 11.41 -7.55 31.12
CA GLN A 232 10.37 -8.49 30.70
C GLN A 232 9.07 -7.82 30.21
N LEU A 233 9.05 -6.52 30.02
CA LEU A 233 7.84 -5.82 29.58
C LEU A 233 8.14 -4.58 28.74
N ASN A 234 7.49 -4.50 27.57
CA ASN A 234 7.27 -3.24 26.86
C ASN A 234 5.87 -2.71 27.20
N ALA A 235 5.80 -1.55 27.87
CA ALA A 235 4.56 -0.91 28.30
C ALA A 235 3.87 -0.08 27.19
N TYR A 236 4.50 0.13 26.04
CA TYR A 236 3.99 0.98 24.94
C TYR A 236 2.91 0.29 24.08
N LYS A 237 2.40 -0.83 24.52
CA LYS A 237 1.38 -1.64 23.82
C LYS A 237 0.17 -0.83 23.34
N PRO A 238 -0.45 0.07 24.12
CA PRO A 238 -1.60 0.85 23.65
C PRO A 238 -1.26 1.75 22.47
N VAL A 239 -0.08 2.38 22.45
CA VAL A 239 0.38 3.23 21.35
C VAL A 239 0.59 2.40 20.09
N ILE A 240 1.25 1.24 20.20
CA ILE A 240 1.47 0.31 19.08
C ILE A 240 0.13 -0.15 18.51
N ALA A 241 -0.78 -0.64 19.36
CA ALA A 241 -2.09 -1.14 18.95
C ALA A 241 -2.91 -0.06 18.22
N TYR A 242 -3.01 1.14 18.82
CA TYR A 242 -3.79 2.25 18.28
C TYR A 242 -3.31 2.63 16.88
N ASN A 243 -2.00 2.85 16.70
CA ASN A 243 -1.45 3.30 15.42
C ASN A 243 -1.59 2.24 14.32
N ILE A 244 -1.41 0.96 14.64
CA ILE A 244 -1.55 -0.11 13.62
C ILE A 244 -3.02 -0.31 13.25
N ILE A 245 -3.94 -0.36 14.22
CA ILE A 245 -5.38 -0.51 13.97
C ILE A 245 -5.91 0.66 13.14
N GLN A 246 -5.54 1.90 13.48
CA GLN A 246 -5.88 3.08 12.69
C GLN A 246 -5.35 2.95 11.26
N SER A 247 -4.09 2.52 11.10
CA SER A 247 -3.46 2.36 9.78
C SER A 247 -4.16 1.33 8.91
N VAL A 248 -4.56 0.19 9.49
CA VAL A 248 -5.31 -0.86 8.76
C VAL A 248 -6.65 -0.34 8.28
N ASN A 249 -7.41 0.34 9.16
CA ASN A 249 -8.72 0.89 8.83
C ASN A 249 -8.63 1.97 7.75
N LEU A 250 -7.78 2.98 7.95
CA LEU A 250 -7.60 4.07 6.99
C LEU A 250 -7.15 3.57 5.61
N LEU A 251 -6.20 2.64 5.54
CA LEU A 251 -5.78 2.03 4.28
C LEU A 251 -6.91 1.25 3.62
N SER A 252 -7.60 0.43 4.40
CA SER A 252 -8.72 -0.38 3.87
C SER A 252 -9.78 0.49 3.22
N ASP A 253 -10.23 1.54 3.92
CA ASP A 253 -11.31 2.40 3.45
C ASP A 253 -10.89 3.28 2.27
N SER A 254 -9.69 3.86 2.34
CA SER A 254 -9.20 4.73 1.28
C SER A 254 -8.85 3.95 -0.01
N ILE A 255 -8.29 2.73 0.10
CA ILE A 255 -8.07 1.83 -1.04
C ILE A 255 -9.39 1.47 -1.69
N LYS A 256 -10.41 1.14 -0.90
CA LYS A 256 -11.76 0.85 -1.43
C LYS A 256 -12.34 2.06 -2.13
N SER A 257 -12.30 3.24 -1.51
CA SER A 257 -12.83 4.48 -2.09
C SER A 257 -12.12 4.84 -3.39
N PHE A 258 -10.78 4.82 -3.42
CA PHE A 258 -9.99 5.07 -4.62
C PHE A 258 -10.30 4.07 -5.74
N ASN A 259 -10.42 2.78 -5.42
CA ASN A 259 -10.76 1.76 -6.40
C ASN A 259 -12.14 2.01 -7.03
N ASP A 260 -13.14 2.28 -6.18
CA ASP A 260 -14.54 2.38 -6.61
C ASP A 260 -14.84 3.70 -7.31
N ASN A 261 -14.29 4.81 -6.83
CA ASN A 261 -14.63 6.15 -7.27
C ASN A 261 -13.57 6.80 -8.19
N CYS A 262 -12.39 6.19 -8.35
CA CYS A 262 -11.36 6.71 -9.25
C CYS A 262 -10.92 5.66 -10.29
N LEU A 263 -10.28 4.56 -9.85
CA LEU A 263 -9.62 3.62 -10.74
C LEU A 263 -10.59 2.93 -11.71
N LYS A 264 -11.77 2.52 -11.26
CA LYS A 264 -12.80 1.89 -12.13
C LYS A 264 -13.22 2.79 -13.26
N GLY A 265 -13.44 4.09 -12.98
CA GLY A 265 -13.87 5.09 -13.95
C GLY A 265 -12.76 5.70 -14.80
N LEU A 266 -11.50 5.44 -14.47
CA LEU A 266 -10.32 5.99 -15.17
C LEU A 266 -10.28 5.55 -16.64
N LYS A 267 -10.03 6.52 -17.55
CA LYS A 267 -9.95 6.29 -19.00
C LYS A 267 -8.65 6.87 -19.58
N ALA A 268 -8.17 6.31 -20.68
CA ALA A 268 -7.09 6.87 -21.46
C ALA A 268 -7.63 7.96 -22.43
N ASN A 269 -6.98 9.10 -22.48
CA ASN A 269 -7.21 10.13 -23.48
C ASN A 269 -6.34 9.86 -24.71
N LYS A 270 -6.86 9.02 -25.62
CA LYS A 270 -6.10 8.55 -26.78
C LYS A 270 -5.66 9.69 -27.71
N GLU A 271 -6.46 10.74 -27.82
CA GLU A 271 -6.15 11.89 -28.67
C GLU A 271 -4.90 12.61 -28.15
N ILE A 272 -4.88 12.99 -26.88
CA ILE A 272 -3.72 13.66 -26.26
C ILE A 272 -2.49 12.75 -26.27
N ILE A 273 -2.66 11.47 -25.97
CA ILE A 273 -1.56 10.50 -26.01
C ILE A 273 -0.94 10.43 -27.41
N ASN A 274 -1.76 10.38 -28.47
CA ASN A 274 -1.27 10.36 -29.85
C ASN A 274 -0.58 11.68 -30.24
N ASN A 275 -1.12 12.83 -29.79
CA ASN A 275 -0.50 14.13 -30.03
C ASN A 275 0.89 14.21 -29.38
N HIS A 276 1.02 13.80 -28.12
CA HIS A 276 2.32 13.74 -27.44
C HIS A 276 3.29 12.79 -28.16
N LEU A 277 2.82 11.61 -28.57
CA LEU A 277 3.63 10.63 -29.28
C LEU A 277 4.17 11.21 -30.62
N ASN A 278 3.30 11.82 -31.42
CA ASN A 278 3.68 12.34 -32.74
C ASN A 278 4.63 13.55 -32.66
N ASN A 279 4.55 14.32 -31.59
CA ASN A 279 5.40 15.51 -31.38
C ASN A 279 6.71 15.18 -30.66
N SER A 280 6.90 13.93 -30.15
CA SER A 280 8.11 13.56 -29.43
C SER A 280 9.29 13.34 -30.37
N LEU A 281 10.39 14.02 -30.06
CA LEU A 281 11.66 13.86 -30.77
C LEU A 281 12.36 12.52 -30.43
N MET A 282 11.98 11.88 -29.35
CA MET A 282 12.62 10.64 -28.88
C MET A 282 12.27 9.41 -29.73
N LEU A 283 11.26 9.52 -30.61
CA LEU A 283 10.99 8.50 -31.64
C LEU A 283 12.16 8.25 -32.56
N VAL A 284 13.06 9.24 -32.75
CA VAL A 284 14.28 9.10 -33.53
C VAL A 284 15.18 7.97 -33.01
N THR A 285 15.09 7.61 -31.77
CA THR A 285 15.86 6.51 -31.14
C THR A 285 15.66 5.18 -31.88
N ALA A 286 14.46 4.95 -32.45
CA ALA A 286 14.19 3.75 -33.25
C ALA A 286 15.02 3.68 -34.53
N LEU A 287 15.51 4.80 -35.04
CA LEU A 287 16.32 4.91 -36.27
C LEU A 287 17.82 4.64 -36.03
N ASN A 288 18.29 4.64 -34.77
CA ASN A 288 19.70 4.49 -34.41
C ASN A 288 20.34 3.25 -35.06
N LYS A 289 19.60 2.15 -35.19
CA LYS A 289 20.10 0.92 -35.85
C LYS A 289 20.28 1.05 -37.33
N SER A 290 19.55 1.95 -38.00
CA SER A 290 19.55 2.11 -39.45
C SER A 290 20.47 3.24 -39.92
N ILE A 291 20.52 4.37 -39.21
CA ILE A 291 21.22 5.59 -39.60
C ILE A 291 22.39 5.97 -38.69
N GLY A 292 22.57 5.28 -37.57
CA GLY A 292 23.56 5.59 -36.52
C GLY A 292 23.12 6.70 -35.57
N TYR A 293 23.77 6.76 -34.41
CA TYR A 293 23.45 7.71 -33.34
C TYR A 293 23.61 9.17 -33.76
N ASP A 294 24.73 9.51 -34.43
CA ASP A 294 25.05 10.89 -34.79
C ASP A 294 24.06 11.49 -35.80
N ASN A 295 23.61 10.72 -36.77
CA ASN A 295 22.61 11.17 -37.72
C ASN A 295 21.24 11.30 -37.08
N ALA A 296 20.86 10.37 -36.21
CA ALA A 296 19.63 10.48 -35.43
C ALA A 296 19.64 11.75 -34.51
N ALA A 297 20.78 12.05 -33.89
CA ALA A 297 20.95 13.26 -33.09
C ALA A 297 20.85 14.55 -33.90
N LYS A 298 21.39 14.56 -35.16
CA LYS A 298 21.26 15.70 -36.09
C LYS A 298 19.79 15.95 -36.47
N ILE A 299 19.06 14.88 -36.81
CA ILE A 299 17.61 14.98 -37.13
C ILE A 299 16.82 15.53 -35.92
N ALA A 300 17.04 15.00 -34.72
CA ALA A 300 16.36 15.48 -33.51
C ALA A 300 16.67 16.96 -33.22
N LYS A 301 17.94 17.39 -33.33
CA LYS A 301 18.34 18.79 -33.13
C LYS A 301 17.72 19.74 -34.19
N LYS A 302 17.70 19.33 -35.44
CA LYS A 302 17.08 20.10 -36.53
C LYS A 302 15.57 20.23 -36.26
N ALA A 303 14.91 19.12 -35.97
CA ALA A 303 13.48 19.12 -35.64
C ALA A 303 13.16 20.07 -34.47
N PHE A 304 13.98 20.04 -33.40
CA PHE A 304 13.81 20.92 -32.24
C PHE A 304 14.00 22.40 -32.58
N ASN A 305 15.13 22.74 -33.25
CA ASN A 305 15.51 24.11 -33.55
C ASN A 305 14.56 24.80 -34.52
N GLU A 306 14.04 24.04 -35.48
CA GLU A 306 13.18 24.55 -36.56
C GLU A 306 11.69 24.29 -36.32
N ASN A 307 11.35 23.71 -35.15
CA ASN A 307 9.97 23.35 -34.77
C ASN A 307 9.28 22.44 -35.82
N LEU A 308 10.01 21.47 -36.30
CA LEU A 308 9.56 20.49 -37.30
C LEU A 308 9.23 19.16 -36.64
N THR A 309 8.43 18.34 -37.31
CA THR A 309 8.33 16.92 -36.98
C THR A 309 9.63 16.19 -37.36
N LEU A 310 9.89 15.02 -36.74
CA LEU A 310 11.03 14.19 -37.12
C LEU A 310 11.03 13.80 -38.61
N LYS A 311 9.84 13.62 -39.19
CA LYS A 311 9.66 13.27 -40.60
C LYS A 311 10.05 14.42 -41.54
N GLU A 312 9.73 15.66 -41.15
CA GLU A 312 10.10 16.83 -41.94
C GLU A 312 11.59 17.18 -41.78
N ALA A 313 12.19 16.87 -40.65
CA ALA A 313 13.60 17.12 -40.37
C ALA A 313 14.54 16.10 -41.00
N ALA A 314 14.06 14.86 -41.31
CA ALA A 314 14.82 13.77 -41.90
C ALA A 314 14.97 13.99 -43.40
#